data_311b874f24eaedffd93158ff58ee363a
#
_entry.id   311b874f24eaedffd93158ff58ee363a
#
_cell.length_a   1.000
_cell.length_b   1.000
_cell.length_c   1.000
_cell.angle_alpha   90.00
_cell.angle_beta   90.00
_cell.angle_gamma   90.00
#
_symmetry.space_group_name_H-M   'P 1'
#
loop_
_entity.id
_entity.type
_entity.pdbx_description
1 polymer ?
#
loop_
_entity_poly.entity_id
_entity_poly.type
_entity_poly.pdbx_seq_one_letter_code
_entity_poly.pdbx_strand_id
1 'polypeptide(L)'
;MSDSRPLQEIVNIIVEIAKPEQVILFGSRAKGTAREESDYDLMVVVRDVQNEREISRRIYRALLERKVGVAVDVVVVNSGTLERYKESPFYIYRQALQAGETV
;
A
#
# COMPACT_ATOMS: atom_id res chain seq x y z
N MET A 1 -17.57 3.44 15.30
CA MET A 1 -16.47 4.25 14.74
C MET A 1 -15.30 3.35 14.35
N SER A 2 -14.80 3.52 13.15
CA SER A 2 -13.64 2.76 12.73
C SER A 2 -12.38 3.35 13.36
N ASP A 3 -11.52 2.47 13.88
CA ASP A 3 -10.26 2.88 14.47
C ASP A 3 -9.22 2.99 13.35
N SER A 4 -8.76 4.21 13.06
CA SER A 4 -7.79 4.48 12.01
C SER A 4 -6.34 4.37 12.48
N ARG A 5 -6.10 4.07 13.76
CA ARG A 5 -4.75 3.98 14.28
C ARG A 5 -3.87 2.92 13.59
N PRO A 6 -4.39 1.72 13.28
CA PRO A 6 -3.56 0.74 12.56
C PRO A 6 -3.11 1.26 11.20
N LEU A 7 -4.01 1.90 10.45
CA LEU A 7 -3.65 2.45 9.15
C LEU A 7 -2.60 3.54 9.29
N GLN A 8 -2.75 4.42 10.27
CA GLN A 8 -1.79 5.51 10.49
C GLN A 8 -0.40 4.95 10.83
N GLU A 9 -0.34 3.94 11.68
CA GLU A 9 0.94 3.30 12.01
C GLU A 9 1.57 2.65 10.79
N ILE A 10 0.77 1.95 10.00
CA ILE A 10 1.26 1.29 8.78
C ILE A 10 1.84 2.33 7.82
N VAL A 11 1.11 3.42 7.59
CA VAL A 11 1.56 4.48 6.69
C VAL A 11 2.85 5.12 7.20
N ASN A 12 2.94 5.37 8.49
CA ASN A 12 4.15 5.95 9.09
C ASN A 12 5.37 5.05 8.87
N ILE A 13 5.21 3.75 9.03
CA ILE A 13 6.28 2.78 8.80
C ILE A 13 6.71 2.79 7.33
N ILE A 14 5.74 2.79 6.42
CA ILE A 14 6.00 2.78 4.99
C ILE A 14 6.75 4.05 4.57
N VAL A 15 6.30 5.20 5.06
CA VAL A 15 6.95 6.48 4.74
C VAL A 15 8.39 6.49 5.24
N GLU A 16 8.62 5.97 6.44
CA GLU A 16 9.96 5.92 7.02
C GLU A 16 10.91 5.06 6.19
N ILE A 17 10.44 3.91 5.73
CA ILE A 17 11.28 2.93 5.02
C ILE A 17 11.42 3.22 3.55
N ALA A 18 10.31 3.49 2.87
CA ALA A 18 10.27 3.59 1.41
C ALA A 18 10.39 5.01 0.89
N LYS A 19 10.07 6.00 1.70
CA LYS A 19 10.01 7.41 1.30
C LYS A 19 9.25 7.55 -0.02
N PRO A 20 8.00 7.07 -0.06
CA PRO A 20 7.26 6.96 -1.31
C PRO A 20 6.77 8.31 -1.81
N GLU A 21 6.47 8.37 -3.10
CA GLU A 21 5.76 9.50 -3.66
C GLU A 21 4.29 9.48 -3.25
N GLN A 22 3.73 8.29 -3.11
CA GLN A 22 2.32 8.12 -2.84
C GLN A 22 2.05 6.76 -2.22
N VAL A 23 1.07 6.70 -1.32
CA VAL A 23 0.56 5.45 -0.77
C VAL A 23 -0.94 5.42 -1.03
N ILE A 24 -1.42 4.38 -1.66
CA ILE A 24 -2.82 4.25 -2.06
C ILE A 24 -3.43 3.06 -1.33
N LEU A 25 -4.48 3.32 -0.56
CA LEU A 25 -5.29 2.27 0.04
C LEU A 25 -6.31 1.82 -0.98
N PHE A 26 -6.37 0.52 -1.25
CA PHE A 26 -7.33 -0.02 -2.21
C PHE A 26 -8.01 -1.25 -1.61
N GLY A 27 -8.81 -1.96 -2.41
CA GLY A 27 -9.51 -3.13 -1.93
C GLY A 27 -10.71 -2.80 -1.05
N SER A 28 -11.10 -3.73 -0.19
CA SER A 28 -12.34 -3.60 0.59
C SER A 28 -12.31 -2.44 1.58
N ARG A 29 -11.16 -2.13 2.15
CA ARG A 29 -11.05 -1.01 3.11
C ARG A 29 -11.27 0.33 2.42
N ALA A 30 -10.80 0.50 1.20
CA ALA A 30 -11.03 1.73 0.44
C ALA A 30 -12.49 1.87 0.03
N LYS A 31 -13.16 0.75 -0.24
CA LYS A 31 -14.56 0.74 -0.67
C LYS A 31 -15.55 0.84 0.48
N GLY A 32 -15.10 0.80 1.70
CA GLY A 32 -15.97 0.83 2.87
C GLY A 32 -16.73 -0.46 3.11
N THR A 33 -16.35 -1.55 2.45
CA THR A 33 -16.98 -2.86 2.62
C THR A 33 -16.16 -3.79 3.51
N ALA A 34 -15.10 -3.27 4.11
CA ALA A 34 -14.20 -4.07 4.93
C ALA A 34 -14.87 -4.53 6.20
N ARG A 35 -14.55 -5.75 6.61
CA ARG A 35 -14.85 -6.28 7.92
C ARG A 35 -13.66 -6.03 8.84
N GLU A 36 -13.86 -6.24 10.13
CA GLU A 36 -12.82 -6.00 11.13
C GLU A 36 -11.52 -6.75 10.83
N GLU A 37 -11.62 -7.97 10.33
CA GLU A 37 -10.47 -8.80 9.99
C GLU A 37 -9.98 -8.65 8.56
N SER A 38 -10.52 -7.70 7.80
CA SER A 38 -10.07 -7.46 6.42
C SER A 38 -8.65 -6.92 6.39
N ASP A 39 -7.87 -7.36 5.40
CA ASP A 39 -6.51 -6.88 5.18
C ASP A 39 -6.53 -5.42 4.72
N TYR A 40 -5.44 -4.72 5.02
CA TYR A 40 -5.18 -3.43 4.40
C TYR A 40 -4.39 -3.69 3.12
N ASP A 41 -4.94 -3.30 1.99
CA ASP A 41 -4.29 -3.43 0.70
C ASP A 41 -3.70 -2.08 0.31
N LEU A 42 -2.38 -2.00 0.25
CA LEU A 42 -1.68 -0.74 0.01
C LEU A 42 -0.76 -0.85 -1.19
N MET A 43 -0.86 0.12 -2.08
CA MET A 43 0.08 0.31 -3.17
C MET A 43 1.04 1.43 -2.79
N VAL A 44 2.32 1.12 -2.77
CA VAL A 44 3.38 2.07 -2.38
C VAL A 44 4.11 2.48 -3.66
N VAL A 45 3.92 3.72 -4.07
CA VAL A 45 4.51 4.25 -5.28
C VAL A 45 5.83 4.90 -4.95
N VAL A 46 6.91 4.37 -5.50
CA VAL A 46 8.27 4.86 -5.26
C VAL A 46 8.87 5.36 -6.58
N ARG A 47 9.95 6.09 -6.48
CA ARG A 47 10.62 6.67 -7.66
C ARG A 47 12.03 6.13 -7.78
N ASP A 48 12.37 5.69 -8.99
CA ASP A 48 13.74 5.28 -9.34
C ASP A 48 14.33 4.21 -8.42
N VAL A 49 13.48 3.30 -7.95
CA VAL A 49 13.93 2.19 -7.12
C VAL A 49 14.29 1.02 -8.00
N GLN A 50 15.48 0.48 -7.80
CA GLN A 50 15.97 -0.64 -8.59
C GLN A 50 15.45 -1.98 -8.12
N ASN A 51 15.14 -2.10 -6.84
CA ASN A 51 14.69 -3.36 -6.25
C ASN A 51 13.46 -3.16 -5.38
N GLU A 52 12.30 -3.23 -6.02
CA GLU A 52 11.00 -3.09 -5.35
C GLU A 52 10.78 -4.18 -4.32
N ARG A 53 11.27 -5.38 -4.61
CA ARG A 53 11.12 -6.53 -3.70
C ARG A 53 11.86 -6.31 -2.39
N GLU A 54 13.02 -5.68 -2.44
CA GLU A 54 13.79 -5.37 -1.24
C GLU A 54 13.06 -4.38 -0.35
N ILE A 55 12.46 -3.35 -0.95
CA ILE A 55 11.67 -2.38 -0.20
C ILE A 55 10.46 -3.06 0.44
N SER A 56 9.77 -3.89 -0.31
CA SER A 56 8.62 -4.66 0.19
C SER A 56 9.03 -5.51 1.39
N ARG A 57 10.15 -6.20 1.29
CA ARG A 57 10.68 -7.05 2.37
C ARG A 57 10.97 -6.23 3.62
N ARG A 58 11.57 -5.07 3.46
CA ARG A 58 11.89 -4.18 4.58
C ARG A 58 10.62 -3.67 5.26
N ILE A 59 9.61 -3.34 4.47
CA ILE A 59 8.31 -2.90 5.00
C ILE A 59 7.67 -4.03 5.82
N TYR A 60 7.59 -5.24 5.27
CA TYR A 60 6.99 -6.37 5.98
C TYR A 60 7.73 -6.69 7.27
N ARG A 61 9.06 -6.63 7.23
CA ARG A 61 9.86 -6.86 8.44
C ARG A 61 9.54 -5.82 9.52
N ALA A 62 9.46 -4.56 9.16
CA ALA A 62 9.15 -3.49 10.10
C ALA A 62 7.74 -3.63 10.68
N LEU A 63 6.77 -4.00 9.84
CA LEU A 63 5.41 -4.25 10.31
C LEU A 63 5.38 -5.36 11.34
N LEU A 64 6.14 -6.41 11.11
CA LEU A 64 6.21 -7.55 12.02
C LEU A 64 6.91 -7.16 13.33
N GLU A 65 8.03 -6.46 13.25
CA GLU A 65 8.80 -6.05 14.43
C GLU A 65 8.02 -5.09 15.32
N ARG A 66 7.24 -4.21 14.72
CA ARG A 66 6.45 -3.23 15.47
C ARG A 66 5.09 -3.77 15.91
N LYS A 67 4.80 -5.02 15.57
CA LYS A 67 3.59 -5.73 16.02
C LYS A 67 2.32 -4.93 15.74
N VAL A 68 2.16 -4.52 14.50
CA VAL A 68 1.01 -3.70 14.08
C VAL A 68 -0.32 -4.43 14.34
N GLY A 69 -0.32 -5.76 14.29
CA GLY A 69 -1.46 -6.56 14.74
C GLY A 69 -2.58 -6.71 13.74
N VAL A 70 -2.38 -6.26 12.50
CA VAL A 70 -3.36 -6.42 11.42
C VAL A 70 -2.64 -6.93 10.18
N ALA A 71 -3.38 -7.60 9.32
CA ALA A 71 -2.82 -8.10 8.07
C ALA A 71 -2.71 -6.95 7.06
N VAL A 72 -1.58 -6.87 6.39
CA VAL A 72 -1.30 -5.82 5.41
C VAL A 72 -0.72 -6.46 4.16
N ASP A 73 -1.30 -6.13 3.02
CA ASP A 73 -0.77 -6.51 1.71
C ASP A 73 -0.16 -5.27 1.08
N VAL A 74 1.12 -5.35 0.75
CA VAL A 74 1.85 -4.22 0.20
C VAL A 74 2.34 -4.55 -1.20
N VAL A 75 1.99 -3.70 -2.15
CA VAL A 75 2.49 -3.77 -3.53
C VAL A 75 3.36 -2.53 -3.75
N VAL A 76 4.65 -2.74 -3.96
CA VAL A 76 5.58 -1.65 -4.22
C VAL A 76 5.78 -1.51 -5.73
N VAL A 77 5.53 -0.32 -6.27
CA VAL A 77 5.70 -0.07 -7.71
C VAL A 77 6.48 1.21 -7.93
N ASN A 78 7.27 1.24 -8.99
CA ASN A 78 7.90 2.47 -9.43
C ASN A 78 6.88 3.33 -10.17
N SER A 79 6.99 4.65 -10.02
CA SER A 79 6.07 5.59 -10.66
C SER A 79 6.09 5.45 -12.19
N GLY A 80 7.24 5.14 -12.77
CA GLY A 80 7.34 4.89 -14.22
C GLY A 80 6.53 3.68 -14.67
N THR A 81 6.55 2.61 -13.87
CA THR A 81 5.75 1.41 -14.15
C THR A 81 4.26 1.73 -14.04
N LEU A 82 3.90 2.48 -13.00
CA LEU A 82 2.50 2.86 -12.78
C LEU A 82 1.96 3.68 -13.94
N GLU A 83 2.74 4.65 -14.44
CA GLU A 83 2.36 5.45 -15.61
C GLU A 83 2.15 4.58 -16.84
N ARG A 84 3.00 3.57 -17.01
CA ARG A 84 2.90 2.66 -18.15
C ARG A 84 1.62 1.84 -18.12
N TYR A 85 1.18 1.43 -16.94
CA TYR A 85 0.07 0.48 -16.79
C TYR A 85 -1.23 1.10 -16.30
N LYS A 86 -1.29 2.40 -16.12
CA LYS A 86 -2.49 3.04 -15.55
C LYS A 86 -3.75 2.83 -16.42
N GLU A 87 -3.56 2.63 -17.70
CA GLU A 87 -4.66 2.38 -18.63
C GLU A 87 -4.74 0.92 -19.05
N SER A 88 -3.92 0.07 -18.43
CA SER A 88 -3.82 -1.33 -18.80
C SER A 88 -5.01 -2.12 -18.28
N PRO A 89 -5.46 -3.14 -19.04
CA PRO A 89 -6.41 -4.11 -18.49
C PRO A 89 -5.81 -5.00 -17.41
N PHE A 90 -4.50 -4.91 -17.12
CA PHE A 90 -3.89 -5.56 -15.96
C PHE A 90 -4.34 -4.83 -14.72
N TYR A 91 -5.41 -5.23 -14.28
CA TYR A 91 -6.38 -4.43 -13.61
C TYR A 91 -6.07 -4.09 -12.14
N ILE A 92 -5.09 -4.72 -11.52
CA ILE A 92 -4.75 -4.37 -10.13
C ILE A 92 -4.29 -2.91 -10.01
N TYR A 93 -3.46 -2.45 -10.94
CA TYR A 93 -3.01 -1.06 -10.97
C TYR A 93 -4.16 -0.14 -11.32
N ARG A 94 -4.97 -0.55 -12.29
CA ARG A 94 -6.12 0.23 -12.71
C ARG A 94 -7.13 0.38 -11.58
N GLN A 95 -7.42 -0.71 -10.85
CA GLN A 95 -8.33 -0.66 -9.72
C GLN A 95 -7.83 0.27 -8.62
N ALA A 96 -6.54 0.19 -8.30
CA ALA A 96 -5.96 1.06 -7.28
C ALA A 96 -6.06 2.53 -7.68
N LEU A 97 -5.84 2.83 -8.96
CA LEU A 97 -5.91 4.20 -9.43
C LEU A 97 -7.33 4.73 -9.51
N GLN A 98 -8.30 3.87 -9.85
CA GLN A 98 -9.69 4.30 -10.04
C GLN A 98 -10.50 4.29 -8.75
N ALA A 99 -10.27 3.32 -7.88
CA ALA A 99 -11.07 3.12 -6.68
C ALA A 99 -10.27 3.29 -5.40
N GLY A 100 -8.96 3.46 -5.49
CA GLY A 100 -8.10 3.62 -4.34
C GLY A 100 -8.18 5.01 -3.74
N GLU A 101 -7.77 5.09 -2.48
CA GLU A 101 -7.73 6.32 -1.71
C GLU A 101 -6.29 6.62 -1.33
N THR A 102 -5.80 7.81 -1.66
CA THR A 102 -4.46 8.23 -1.25
C THR A 102 -4.45 8.50 0.25
N VAL A 103 -3.52 7.89 0.92
CA VAL A 103 -3.43 8.00 2.38
C VAL A 103 -2.11 8.59 2.85
#